data_b5bb7f7a9e83e767c6432f597b453ba3
#
_entry.id   b5bb7f7a9e83e767c6432f597b453ba3
#
_cell.length_a   1.000
_cell.length_b   1.000
_cell.length_c   1.000
_cell.angle_alpha   90.00
_cell.angle_beta   90.00
_cell.angle_gamma   90.00
#
_symmetry.space_group_name_H-M   'P 1'
#
loop_
_entity.id
_entity.type
_entity.pdbx_description
1 polymer ?
#
loop_
_entity_poly.entity_id
_entity_poly.type
_entity_poly.pdbx_seq_one_letter_code
_entity_poly.pdbx_strand_id
1 'polypeptide(L)'
;VGRATWDRIYAVYETLADKIVPDEGIPEYPGFLLQQGSSGDEVLRVQQALNNVSQQYPSIPVIVEDGIYGSATTAAVRAFQRQFGLNADGIVGPQTWERIFTVSTQIDQGEEPGEDMPPYPGTLLQIGSRGEAVRFMQNRLREISIYYPSIPVIAADGIYGSNTAAAVRAFQEMMGITADGIIGQQTWELINTVYDELFY
;
A
#
# COMPACT_ATOMS: atom_id res chain seq x y z
N VAL A 1 -22.56 -10.89 16.37
CA VAL A 1 -21.61 -9.77 16.40
C VAL A 1 -22.24 -8.72 17.31
N GLY A 2 -21.65 -8.47 18.50
CA GLY A 2 -22.25 -7.63 19.52
C GLY A 2 -22.15 -6.15 19.13
N ARG A 3 -23.14 -5.35 19.61
CA ARG A 3 -23.26 -3.90 19.39
C ARG A 3 -21.96 -3.14 19.73
N ALA A 4 -21.21 -3.61 20.73
CA ALA A 4 -19.91 -3.05 21.15
C ALA A 4 -18.79 -3.18 20.11
N THR A 5 -18.86 -4.16 19.20
CA THR A 5 -17.89 -4.33 18.11
C THR A 5 -18.16 -3.33 16.99
N TRP A 6 -19.43 -3.06 16.70
CA TRP A 6 -19.85 -2.03 15.73
C TRP A 6 -19.56 -0.63 16.23
N ASP A 7 -19.77 -0.36 17.51
CA ASP A 7 -19.49 0.95 18.11
C ASP A 7 -17.98 1.28 18.09
N ARG A 8 -17.10 0.27 18.23
CA ARG A 8 -15.65 0.44 18.05
C ARG A 8 -15.25 0.64 16.60
N ILE A 9 -15.84 -0.12 15.67
CA ILE A 9 -15.58 0.03 14.23
C ILE A 9 -16.08 1.41 13.76
N TYR A 10 -17.22 1.88 14.24
CA TYR A 10 -17.73 3.21 13.92
C TYR A 10 -16.89 4.33 14.53
N ALA A 11 -16.39 4.18 15.75
CA ALA A 11 -15.53 5.16 16.40
C ALA A 11 -14.18 5.29 15.64
N VAL A 12 -13.62 4.18 15.17
CA VAL A 12 -12.42 4.17 14.31
C VAL A 12 -12.72 4.80 12.95
N TYR A 13 -13.90 4.53 12.37
CA TYR A 13 -14.32 5.11 11.10
C TYR A 13 -14.54 6.64 11.20
N GLU A 14 -15.14 7.14 12.29
CA GLU A 14 -15.30 8.58 12.53
C GLU A 14 -13.96 9.27 12.79
N THR A 15 -13.03 8.61 13.49
CA THR A 15 -11.69 9.16 13.75
C THR A 15 -10.83 9.19 12.47
N LEU A 16 -11.05 8.25 11.53
CA LEU A 16 -10.42 8.24 10.21
C LEU A 16 -11.06 9.25 9.25
N ALA A 17 -12.38 9.45 9.33
CA ALA A 17 -13.07 10.44 8.50
C ALA A 17 -12.65 11.89 8.84
N ASP A 18 -12.32 12.18 10.09
CA ASP A 18 -11.80 13.48 10.52
C ASP A 18 -10.29 13.66 10.23
N LYS A 19 -9.56 12.58 9.94
CA LYS A 19 -8.15 12.60 9.52
C LYS A 19 -7.96 12.63 8.01
N ILE A 20 -9.01 12.55 7.22
CA ILE A 20 -8.97 12.90 5.80
C ILE A 20 -8.95 14.44 5.72
N VAL A 21 -7.83 15.04 6.10
CA VAL A 21 -7.50 16.40 5.69
C VAL A 21 -7.43 16.32 4.16
N PRO A 22 -8.10 17.21 3.41
CA PRO A 22 -7.81 17.34 1.99
C PRO A 22 -6.31 17.63 1.89
N ASP A 23 -5.56 16.72 1.30
CA ASP A 23 -4.11 16.80 1.23
C ASP A 23 -3.76 18.03 0.39
N GLU A 24 -3.35 19.13 1.07
CA GLU A 24 -2.87 20.34 0.42
C GLU A 24 -1.53 20.01 -0.26
N GLY A 25 -1.58 19.37 -1.43
CA GLY A 25 -0.38 19.06 -2.20
C GLY A 25 -0.54 17.95 -3.24
N ILE A 26 -1.48 17.03 -3.09
CA ILE A 26 -1.71 15.98 -4.10
C ILE A 26 -2.59 16.55 -5.21
N PRO A 27 -2.09 16.57 -6.47
CA PRO A 27 -2.90 17.02 -7.58
C PRO A 27 -4.07 16.06 -7.84
N GLU A 28 -5.24 16.61 -8.13
CA GLU A 28 -6.42 15.82 -8.47
C GLU A 28 -6.14 14.89 -9.67
N TYR A 29 -6.62 13.65 -9.59
CA TYR A 29 -6.48 12.70 -10.68
C TYR A 29 -7.22 13.20 -11.93
N PRO A 30 -6.58 13.21 -13.11
CA PRO A 30 -7.14 13.84 -14.31
C PRO A 30 -8.36 13.12 -14.92
N GLY A 31 -8.76 11.96 -14.36
CA GLY A 31 -9.93 11.21 -14.82
C GLY A 31 -9.69 10.27 -15.99
N PHE A 32 -8.43 10.13 -16.44
CA PHE A 32 -8.04 9.20 -17.52
C PHE A 32 -6.71 8.52 -17.23
N LEU A 33 -6.54 7.33 -17.80
CA LEU A 33 -5.32 6.54 -17.62
C LEU A 33 -4.14 7.15 -18.38
N LEU A 34 -2.97 7.23 -17.74
CA LEU A 34 -1.71 7.53 -18.40
C LEU A 34 -0.93 6.23 -18.63
N GLN A 35 -0.54 6.01 -19.86
CA GLN A 35 0.13 4.80 -20.31
C GLN A 35 1.04 5.08 -21.50
N GLN A 36 1.77 4.10 -21.96
CA GLN A 36 2.64 4.27 -23.12
C GLN A 36 1.87 4.86 -24.32
N GLY A 37 2.39 5.98 -24.82
CA GLY A 37 1.76 6.78 -25.89
C GLY A 37 0.99 8.00 -25.41
N SER A 38 0.70 8.13 -24.09
CA SER A 38 0.16 9.36 -23.51
C SER A 38 1.20 10.49 -23.55
N SER A 39 0.75 11.74 -23.62
CA SER A 39 1.62 12.92 -23.56
C SER A 39 0.89 14.11 -22.95
N GLY A 40 1.65 15.09 -22.46
CA GLY A 40 1.13 16.35 -21.91
C GLY A 40 1.56 16.59 -20.47
N ASP A 41 0.98 17.62 -19.86
CA ASP A 41 1.37 18.13 -18.56
C ASP A 41 1.20 17.09 -17.43
N GLU A 42 0.19 16.24 -17.50
CA GLU A 42 -0.04 15.21 -16.49
C GLU A 42 1.02 14.10 -16.57
N VAL A 43 1.54 13.79 -17.75
CA VAL A 43 2.68 12.89 -17.92
C VAL A 43 3.93 13.52 -17.32
N LEU A 44 4.18 14.82 -17.60
CA LEU A 44 5.31 15.57 -17.07
C LEU A 44 5.28 15.58 -15.54
N ARG A 45 4.13 15.83 -14.92
CA ARG A 45 3.97 15.78 -13.46
C ARG A 45 4.34 14.41 -12.87
N VAL A 46 3.85 13.34 -13.50
CA VAL A 46 4.18 11.96 -13.08
C VAL A 46 5.69 11.70 -13.20
N GLN A 47 6.32 12.15 -14.27
CA GLN A 47 7.77 11.99 -14.47
C GLN A 47 8.57 12.73 -13.39
N GLN A 48 8.19 13.96 -13.06
CA GLN A 48 8.80 14.77 -12.01
C GLN A 48 8.65 14.10 -10.62
N ALA A 49 7.44 13.67 -10.28
CA ALA A 49 7.18 12.98 -9.02
C ALA A 49 7.95 11.66 -8.91
N LEU A 50 8.05 10.87 -9.98
CA LEU A 50 8.84 9.64 -10.02
C LEU A 50 10.34 9.90 -9.85
N ASN A 51 10.87 10.97 -10.47
CA ASN A 51 12.27 11.35 -10.29
C ASN A 51 12.56 11.83 -8.88
N ASN A 52 11.62 12.52 -8.22
CA ASN A 52 11.72 12.86 -6.81
C ASN A 52 11.78 11.58 -5.95
N VAL A 53 10.86 10.66 -6.17
CA VAL A 53 10.81 9.38 -5.44
C VAL A 53 12.08 8.55 -5.67
N SER A 54 12.66 8.58 -6.87
CA SER A 54 13.86 7.82 -7.21
C SER A 54 15.10 8.22 -6.38
N GLN A 55 15.10 9.41 -5.78
CA GLN A 55 16.20 9.86 -4.91
C GLN A 55 16.32 9.01 -3.64
N GLN A 56 15.20 8.55 -3.09
CA GLN A 56 15.18 7.67 -1.94
C GLN A 56 15.03 6.18 -2.32
N TYR A 57 14.47 5.89 -3.49
CA TYR A 57 14.24 4.53 -3.98
C TYR A 57 15.02 4.25 -5.26
N PRO A 58 16.31 3.88 -5.17
CA PRO A 58 17.17 3.65 -6.34
C PRO A 58 16.71 2.51 -7.27
N SER A 59 15.76 1.69 -6.83
CA SER A 59 15.09 0.68 -7.66
C SER A 59 14.22 1.27 -8.76
N ILE A 60 13.83 2.55 -8.62
CA ILE A 60 13.03 3.30 -9.59
C ILE A 60 14.00 4.09 -10.47
N PRO A 61 14.06 3.82 -11.78
CA PRO A 61 15.01 4.50 -12.65
C PRO A 61 14.64 5.97 -12.83
N VAL A 62 15.66 6.84 -12.83
CA VAL A 62 15.52 8.25 -13.22
C VAL A 62 15.17 8.33 -14.70
N ILE A 63 14.22 9.17 -15.06
CA ILE A 63 13.70 9.32 -16.43
C ILE A 63 13.75 10.77 -16.89
N VAL A 64 13.69 10.98 -18.21
CA VAL A 64 13.59 12.33 -18.79
C VAL A 64 12.19 12.89 -18.55
N GLU A 65 12.14 14.15 -18.11
CA GLU A 65 10.91 14.91 -17.87
C GLU A 65 10.51 15.66 -19.15
N ASP A 66 9.99 14.94 -20.12
CA ASP A 66 9.65 15.44 -21.45
C ASP A 66 8.14 15.49 -21.74
N GLY A 67 7.33 15.05 -20.77
CA GLY A 67 5.87 14.94 -20.94
C GLY A 67 5.44 13.87 -21.92
N ILE A 68 6.32 12.93 -22.29
CA ILE A 68 6.03 11.81 -23.19
C ILE A 68 6.08 10.50 -22.43
N TYR A 69 4.99 9.77 -22.37
CA TYR A 69 4.92 8.46 -21.71
C TYR A 69 5.52 7.37 -22.62
N GLY A 70 6.82 7.29 -22.62
CA GLY A 70 7.59 6.31 -23.38
C GLY A 70 7.82 4.99 -22.62
N SER A 71 8.69 4.15 -23.17
CA SER A 71 9.11 2.89 -22.55
C SER A 71 9.86 3.11 -21.23
N ALA A 72 10.65 4.19 -21.12
CA ALA A 72 11.36 4.56 -19.91
C ALA A 72 10.38 4.92 -18.77
N THR A 73 9.38 5.75 -19.07
CA THR A 73 8.32 6.10 -18.12
C THR A 73 7.54 4.85 -17.69
N THR A 74 7.20 3.96 -18.64
CA THR A 74 6.54 2.68 -18.34
C THR A 74 7.40 1.83 -17.38
N ALA A 75 8.71 1.76 -17.58
CA ALA A 75 9.61 1.00 -16.72
C ALA A 75 9.69 1.59 -15.31
N ALA A 76 9.77 2.93 -15.20
CA ALA A 76 9.79 3.64 -13.91
C ALA A 76 8.48 3.44 -13.14
N VAL A 77 7.33 3.56 -13.80
CA VAL A 77 6.02 3.31 -13.18
C VAL A 77 5.90 1.86 -12.71
N ARG A 78 6.32 0.87 -13.49
CA ARG A 78 6.34 -0.53 -13.05
C ARG A 78 7.26 -0.76 -11.86
N ALA A 79 8.42 -0.10 -11.83
CA ALA A 79 9.35 -0.18 -10.71
C ALA A 79 8.72 0.44 -9.45
N PHE A 80 8.09 1.61 -9.58
CA PHE A 80 7.33 2.25 -8.52
C PHE A 80 6.20 1.34 -8.01
N GLN A 81 5.37 0.83 -8.91
CA GLN A 81 4.27 -0.06 -8.55
C GLN A 81 4.73 -1.29 -7.77
N ARG A 82 5.86 -1.92 -8.18
CA ARG A 82 6.46 -3.03 -7.42
C ARG A 82 6.96 -2.60 -6.05
N GLN A 83 7.62 -1.44 -5.97
CA GLN A 83 8.17 -0.90 -4.72
C GLN A 83 7.08 -0.66 -3.69
N PHE A 84 5.92 -0.17 -4.14
CA PHE A 84 4.80 0.20 -3.27
C PHE A 84 3.63 -0.79 -3.31
N GLY A 85 3.85 -2.03 -3.74
CA GLY A 85 2.86 -3.12 -3.67
C GLY A 85 1.66 -2.98 -4.60
N LEU A 86 1.74 -2.12 -5.61
CA LEU A 86 0.70 -1.94 -6.61
C LEU A 86 0.80 -2.98 -7.74
N ASN A 87 -0.27 -3.12 -8.52
CA ASN A 87 -0.23 -3.93 -9.74
C ASN A 87 0.76 -3.34 -10.76
N ALA A 88 1.85 -4.05 -11.04
CA ALA A 88 2.96 -3.56 -11.86
C ALA A 88 2.66 -3.66 -13.37
N ASP A 89 1.56 -3.05 -13.82
CA ASP A 89 1.14 -3.01 -15.22
C ASP A 89 1.78 -1.87 -16.03
N GLY A 90 2.37 -0.89 -15.34
CA GLY A 90 2.98 0.27 -15.96
C GLY A 90 1.96 1.29 -16.47
N ILE A 91 0.76 1.31 -15.87
CA ILE A 91 -0.32 2.26 -16.17
C ILE A 91 -0.58 3.10 -14.93
N VAL A 92 -0.67 4.41 -15.09
CA VAL A 92 -1.04 5.32 -14.00
C VAL A 92 -2.55 5.52 -14.04
N GLY A 93 -3.25 4.74 -13.22
CA GLY A 93 -4.66 4.94 -12.87
C GLY A 93 -4.78 5.69 -11.54
N PRO A 94 -6.01 5.84 -10.99
CA PRO A 94 -6.26 6.64 -9.77
C PRO A 94 -5.37 6.22 -8.60
N GLN A 95 -5.27 4.94 -8.31
CA GLN A 95 -4.46 4.42 -7.19
C GLN A 95 -2.94 4.68 -7.37
N THR A 96 -2.43 4.48 -8.59
CA THR A 96 -1.01 4.73 -8.88
C THR A 96 -0.71 6.23 -8.86
N TRP A 97 -1.63 7.07 -9.34
CA TRP A 97 -1.54 8.53 -9.30
C TRP A 97 -1.45 9.03 -7.87
N GLU A 98 -2.45 8.72 -7.06
CA GLU A 98 -2.51 9.09 -5.65
C GLU A 98 -1.23 8.69 -4.91
N ARG A 99 -0.79 7.44 -5.09
CA ARG A 99 0.39 6.93 -4.41
C ARG A 99 1.69 7.61 -4.85
N ILE A 100 1.88 7.89 -6.14
CA ILE A 100 3.06 8.61 -6.64
C ILE A 100 3.16 9.98 -5.98
N PHE A 101 2.08 10.74 -5.95
CA PHE A 101 2.09 12.10 -5.43
C PHE A 101 2.14 12.13 -3.89
N THR A 102 1.50 11.20 -3.19
CA THR A 102 1.64 11.05 -1.74
C THR A 102 3.09 10.84 -1.35
N VAL A 103 3.76 9.85 -1.94
CA VAL A 103 5.15 9.54 -1.63
C VAL A 103 6.08 10.71 -2.00
N SER A 104 5.85 11.34 -3.16
CA SER A 104 6.65 12.50 -3.57
C SER A 104 6.51 13.67 -2.60
N THR A 105 5.29 13.97 -2.14
CA THR A 105 5.02 15.05 -1.18
C THR A 105 5.66 14.77 0.18
N GLN A 106 5.60 13.54 0.67
CA GLN A 106 6.26 13.14 1.92
C GLN A 106 7.77 13.35 1.86
N ILE A 107 8.41 12.98 0.75
CA ILE A 107 9.84 13.22 0.53
C ILE A 107 10.15 14.72 0.55
N ASP A 108 9.33 15.55 -0.10
CA ASP A 108 9.52 17.02 -0.12
C ASP A 108 9.37 17.64 1.27
N GLN A 109 8.54 17.06 2.13
CA GLN A 109 8.34 17.50 3.52
C GLN A 109 9.45 17.00 4.45
N GLY A 110 10.39 16.19 3.94
CA GLY A 110 11.46 15.56 4.72
C GLY A 110 10.95 14.50 5.68
N GLU A 111 9.73 14.05 5.46
CA GLU A 111 9.19 12.87 6.12
C GLU A 111 9.84 11.66 5.44
N GLU A 112 10.41 10.75 6.24
CA GLU A 112 10.68 9.41 5.72
C GLU A 112 9.33 8.92 5.22
N PRO A 113 9.16 8.60 3.91
CA PRO A 113 7.94 7.95 3.48
C PRO A 113 7.84 6.69 4.31
N GLY A 114 7.02 6.74 5.34
CA GLY A 114 6.82 5.62 6.22
C GLY A 114 6.57 4.39 5.37
N GLU A 115 6.64 3.19 5.94
CA GLU A 115 6.01 2.02 5.32
C GLU A 115 4.49 2.29 5.26
N ASP A 116 4.14 3.37 4.56
CA ASP A 116 2.78 3.78 4.29
C ASP A 116 2.07 2.58 3.70
N MET A 117 0.96 2.28 4.27
CA MET A 117 0.10 1.20 3.86
C MET A 117 -0.05 1.18 2.33
N PRO A 118 0.61 0.26 1.61
CA PRO A 118 0.31 0.11 0.20
C PRO A 118 -1.19 -0.19 0.08
N PRO A 119 -1.89 0.41 -0.87
CA PRO A 119 -3.30 0.11 -1.06
C PRO A 119 -3.48 -1.39 -1.27
N TYR A 120 -4.61 -1.92 -0.84
CA TYR A 120 -4.93 -3.33 -1.08
C TYR A 120 -4.70 -3.69 -2.56
N PRO A 121 -3.91 -4.72 -2.89
CA PRO A 121 -3.49 -4.99 -4.27
C PRO A 121 -4.63 -5.45 -5.21
N GLY A 122 -5.88 -5.47 -4.73
CA GLY A 122 -7.04 -5.89 -5.50
C GLY A 122 -7.13 -7.41 -5.74
N THR A 123 -6.18 -8.17 -5.21
CA THR A 123 -6.13 -9.64 -5.31
C THR A 123 -6.00 -10.27 -3.93
N LEU A 124 -6.67 -11.40 -3.72
CA LEU A 124 -6.57 -12.14 -2.47
C LEU A 124 -5.16 -12.68 -2.27
N LEU A 125 -4.58 -12.47 -1.07
CA LEU A 125 -3.36 -13.14 -0.67
C LEU A 125 -3.72 -14.39 0.12
N GLN A 126 -3.28 -15.54 -0.37
CA GLN A 126 -3.57 -16.87 0.17
C GLN A 126 -2.41 -17.83 -0.07
N ILE A 127 -2.52 -19.06 0.42
CA ILE A 127 -1.48 -20.08 0.20
C ILE A 127 -1.13 -20.16 -1.29
N GLY A 128 0.16 -19.99 -1.58
CA GLY A 128 0.72 -19.93 -2.93
C GLY A 128 0.97 -18.53 -3.45
N SER A 129 0.39 -17.48 -2.89
CA SER A 129 0.70 -16.08 -3.23
C SER A 129 2.17 -15.76 -2.91
N ARG A 130 2.79 -14.89 -3.71
CA ARG A 130 4.19 -14.49 -3.54
C ARG A 130 4.37 -13.01 -3.88
N GLY A 131 5.44 -12.41 -3.34
CA GLY A 131 5.86 -11.05 -3.68
C GLY A 131 5.81 -10.07 -2.52
N GLU A 132 6.00 -8.79 -2.82
CA GLU A 132 6.17 -7.73 -1.81
C GLU A 132 4.91 -7.51 -0.97
N ALA A 133 3.71 -7.61 -1.54
CA ALA A 133 2.47 -7.49 -0.78
C ALA A 133 2.35 -8.57 0.30
N VAL A 134 2.81 -9.80 0.01
CA VAL A 134 2.87 -10.88 1.00
C VAL A 134 3.89 -10.56 2.08
N ARG A 135 5.10 -10.12 1.69
CA ARG A 135 6.17 -9.77 2.62
C ARG A 135 5.78 -8.61 3.53
N PHE A 136 5.13 -7.60 2.98
CA PHE A 136 4.61 -6.47 3.73
C PHE A 136 3.65 -6.92 4.84
N MET A 137 2.65 -7.75 4.52
CA MET A 137 1.71 -8.26 5.51
C MET A 137 2.36 -9.19 6.53
N GLN A 138 3.34 -10.00 6.11
CA GLN A 138 4.12 -10.83 7.03
C GLN A 138 4.92 -10.00 8.02
N ASN A 139 5.53 -8.89 7.60
CA ASN A 139 6.23 -7.96 8.50
C ASN A 139 5.26 -7.40 9.54
N ARG A 140 4.13 -6.83 9.11
CA ARG A 140 3.15 -6.24 10.04
C ARG A 140 2.60 -7.28 11.03
N LEU A 141 2.22 -8.46 10.55
CA LEU A 141 1.76 -9.54 11.43
C LEU A 141 2.82 -10.00 12.43
N ARG A 142 4.09 -10.03 12.01
CA ARG A 142 5.21 -10.39 12.90
C ARG A 142 5.39 -9.34 14.00
N GLU A 143 5.27 -8.06 13.68
CA GLU A 143 5.39 -6.98 14.67
C GLU A 143 4.17 -6.93 15.60
N ILE A 144 2.96 -7.08 15.05
CA ILE A 144 1.73 -7.21 15.83
C ILE A 144 1.83 -8.41 16.81
N SER A 145 2.46 -9.52 16.41
CA SER A 145 2.59 -10.71 17.25
C SER A 145 3.41 -10.46 18.53
N ILE A 146 4.23 -9.40 18.58
CA ILE A 146 4.97 -9.01 19.79
C ILE A 146 4.00 -8.60 20.91
N TYR A 147 2.91 -7.91 20.54
CA TYR A 147 1.87 -7.45 21.47
C TYR A 147 0.74 -8.46 21.65
N TYR A 148 0.52 -9.32 20.67
CA TYR A 148 -0.53 -10.34 20.67
C TYR A 148 0.05 -11.75 20.49
N PRO A 149 0.50 -12.40 21.57
CA PRO A 149 1.16 -13.71 21.52
C PRO A 149 0.30 -14.87 20.96
N SER A 150 -1.00 -14.65 20.80
CA SER A 150 -1.90 -15.60 20.12
C SER A 150 -1.61 -15.72 18.62
N ILE A 151 -0.95 -14.71 18.03
CA ILE A 151 -0.57 -14.71 16.62
C ILE A 151 0.82 -15.35 16.50
N PRO A 152 0.98 -16.46 15.76
CA PRO A 152 2.28 -17.09 15.56
C PRO A 152 3.29 -16.14 14.90
N VAL A 153 4.53 -16.14 15.41
CA VAL A 153 5.63 -15.41 14.77
C VAL A 153 5.98 -16.07 13.45
N ILE A 154 6.03 -15.30 12.39
CA ILE A 154 6.30 -15.79 11.02
C ILE A 154 7.51 -15.10 10.39
N ALA A 155 8.13 -15.75 9.41
CA ALA A 155 9.15 -15.13 8.58
C ALA A 155 8.49 -14.22 7.52
N ALA A 156 9.12 -13.09 7.23
CA ALA A 156 8.71 -12.19 6.16
C ALA A 156 9.53 -12.48 4.88
N ASP A 157 9.27 -13.64 4.29
CA ASP A 157 10.00 -14.17 3.12
C ASP A 157 9.29 -13.86 1.79
N GLY A 158 8.10 -13.25 1.84
CA GLY A 158 7.28 -12.95 0.66
C GLY A 158 6.60 -14.19 0.07
N ILE A 159 6.54 -15.30 0.81
CA ILE A 159 5.88 -16.54 0.39
C ILE A 159 4.71 -16.83 1.32
N TYR A 160 3.50 -16.81 0.81
CA TYR A 160 2.30 -17.13 1.59
C TYR A 160 2.19 -18.65 1.76
N GLY A 161 2.80 -19.17 2.82
CA GLY A 161 2.76 -20.57 3.21
C GLY A 161 1.70 -20.87 4.27
N SER A 162 1.69 -22.09 4.77
CA SER A 162 0.80 -22.53 5.85
C SER A 162 0.99 -21.75 7.15
N ASN A 163 2.23 -21.33 7.46
CA ASN A 163 2.53 -20.54 8.65
C ASN A 163 1.93 -19.13 8.53
N THR A 164 2.03 -18.50 7.36
CA THR A 164 1.37 -17.20 7.09
C THR A 164 -0.14 -17.33 7.24
N ALA A 165 -0.74 -18.39 6.65
CA ALA A 165 -2.17 -18.63 6.78
C ALA A 165 -2.61 -18.85 8.23
N ALA A 166 -1.79 -19.52 9.04
CA ALA A 166 -2.07 -19.72 10.47
C ALA A 166 -2.02 -18.40 11.26
N ALA A 167 -1.03 -17.55 10.99
CA ALA A 167 -0.92 -16.23 11.61
C ALA A 167 -2.11 -15.33 11.24
N VAL A 168 -2.52 -15.35 9.96
CA VAL A 168 -3.69 -14.61 9.49
C VAL A 168 -4.96 -15.11 10.15
N ARG A 169 -5.17 -16.40 10.29
CA ARG A 169 -6.35 -16.94 11.00
C ARG A 169 -6.37 -16.49 12.46
N ALA A 170 -5.24 -16.59 13.16
CA ALA A 170 -5.15 -16.15 14.54
C ALA A 170 -5.46 -14.64 14.69
N PHE A 171 -5.00 -13.81 13.75
CA PHE A 171 -5.35 -12.41 13.70
C PHE A 171 -6.85 -12.20 13.43
N GLN A 172 -7.41 -12.89 12.46
CA GLN A 172 -8.85 -12.82 12.12
C GLN A 172 -9.74 -13.24 13.29
N GLU A 173 -9.37 -14.32 14.01
CA GLU A 173 -10.05 -14.77 15.24
C GLU A 173 -10.00 -13.70 16.32
N MET A 174 -8.84 -13.07 16.52
CA MET A 174 -8.66 -11.98 17.49
C MET A 174 -9.54 -10.78 17.15
N MET A 175 -9.65 -10.43 15.87
CA MET A 175 -10.49 -9.33 15.38
C MET A 175 -11.98 -9.69 15.29
N GLY A 176 -12.37 -10.95 15.53
CA GLY A 176 -13.76 -11.41 15.48
C GLY A 176 -14.36 -11.43 14.06
N ILE A 177 -13.51 -11.55 13.03
CA ILE A 177 -13.92 -11.71 11.63
C ILE A 177 -13.79 -13.17 11.19
N THR A 178 -14.25 -13.49 9.98
CA THR A 178 -14.13 -14.86 9.43
C THR A 178 -12.67 -15.28 9.35
N ALA A 179 -12.32 -16.35 10.07
CA ALA A 179 -10.94 -16.87 10.17
C ALA A 179 -10.66 -17.89 9.05
N ASP A 180 -10.62 -17.43 7.81
CA ASP A 180 -10.34 -18.27 6.63
C ASP A 180 -8.84 -18.37 6.31
N GLY A 181 -8.02 -17.49 6.89
CA GLY A 181 -6.59 -17.44 6.62
C GLY A 181 -6.26 -16.85 5.24
N ILE A 182 -7.14 -16.01 4.72
CA ILE A 182 -6.98 -15.29 3.45
C ILE A 182 -6.97 -13.80 3.73
N ILE A 183 -6.01 -13.08 3.17
CA ILE A 183 -6.00 -11.61 3.24
C ILE A 183 -6.76 -11.07 2.04
N GLY A 184 -8.04 -10.76 2.25
CA GLY A 184 -8.85 -9.92 1.39
C GLY A 184 -8.77 -8.46 1.85
N GLN A 185 -9.51 -7.58 1.21
CA GLN A 185 -9.50 -6.14 1.51
C GLN A 185 -9.75 -5.86 3.00
N GLN A 186 -10.77 -6.45 3.59
CA GLN A 186 -11.10 -6.25 5.01
C GLN A 186 -9.95 -6.67 5.95
N THR A 187 -9.33 -7.83 5.70
CA THR A 187 -8.22 -8.31 6.52
C THR A 187 -6.99 -7.45 6.32
N TRP A 188 -6.73 -7.00 5.08
CA TRP A 188 -5.66 -6.08 4.75
C TRP A 188 -5.78 -4.77 5.54
N GLU A 189 -6.94 -4.12 5.48
CA GLU A 189 -7.20 -2.87 6.19
C GLU A 189 -7.08 -3.03 7.70
N LEU A 190 -7.63 -4.12 8.28
CA LEU A 190 -7.55 -4.38 9.72
C LEU A 190 -6.12 -4.63 10.22
N ILE A 191 -5.30 -5.37 9.47
CA ILE A 191 -3.89 -5.59 9.84
C ILE A 191 -3.17 -4.25 9.90
N ASN A 192 -3.40 -3.39 8.93
CA ASN A 192 -2.77 -2.07 8.88
C ASN A 192 -3.27 -1.16 10.01
N THR A 193 -4.57 -1.11 10.25
CA THR A 193 -5.15 -0.31 11.35
C THR A 193 -4.57 -0.71 12.70
N VAL A 194 -4.49 -2.02 13.00
CA VAL A 194 -3.92 -2.51 14.27
C VAL A 194 -2.43 -2.20 14.36
N TYR A 195 -1.72 -2.30 13.25
CA TYR A 195 -0.30 -1.94 13.20
C TYR A 195 -0.10 -0.45 13.50
N ASP A 196 -0.85 0.42 12.84
CA ASP A 196 -0.74 1.86 13.02
C ASP A 196 -1.13 2.29 14.45
N GLU A 197 -2.14 1.65 15.07
CA GLU A 197 -2.51 1.89 16.48
C GLU A 197 -1.40 1.49 17.48
N LEU A 198 -0.54 0.55 17.13
CA LEU A 198 0.53 0.06 18.01
C LEU A 198 1.83 0.85 17.88
N PHE A 199 2.09 1.46 16.73
CA PHE A 199 3.40 2.02 16.41
C PHE A 199 3.39 3.53 16.10
N TYR A 200 2.21 4.12 15.90
CA TYR A 200 2.03 5.56 15.61
C TYR A 200 0.94 6.19 16.47
#